data_9e18f0f9d22e0f9fafc21b5eed2dcf9b
#
_entry.id   9e18f0f9d22e0f9fafc21b5eed2dcf9b
#
_cell.length_a   1.000
_cell.length_b   1.000
_cell.length_c   1.000
_cell.angle_alpha   90.00
_cell.angle_beta   90.00
_cell.angle_gamma   90.00
#
_symmetry.space_group_name_H-M   'P 1'
#
loop_
_entity.id
_entity.type
_entity.pdbx_description
1 polymer ?
#
loop_
_entity_poly.entity_id
_entity_poly.type
_entity_poly.pdbx_seq_one_letter_code
_entity_poly.pdbx_strand_id
1 'polypeptide(L)'
;MLPTPSPRDLRHMNAAEGYLMLGMAEHALDELGGVQRPLIDPFPYFLLKGYALRDLQRYEAALQAFEGAFNANPDHLGLLLAMGWCYKRTAQLPRAITMLELAQRVDPEDPLVAYNLSCYWSLAGEKNKCLTSLAKALQLDDEFRASIEKETDFDPVRNDPDFRRMLRIFDNEKLLAQKKG
;
A
#
# COMPACT_ATOMS: atom_id res chain seq x y z
N MET A 1 -11.52 5.27 -33.87
CA MET A 1 -12.19 5.56 -32.59
C MET A 1 -12.02 4.33 -31.70
N LEU A 2 -11.33 4.44 -30.58
CA LEU A 2 -11.27 3.32 -29.64
C LEU A 2 -12.68 3.09 -29.09
N PRO A 3 -13.16 1.86 -28.99
CA PRO A 3 -14.49 1.57 -28.47
C PRO A 3 -14.56 2.05 -27.01
N THR A 4 -15.60 2.76 -26.62
CA THR A 4 -15.85 3.17 -25.23
C THR A 4 -16.45 2.00 -24.43
N PRO A 5 -16.20 1.90 -23.11
CA PRO A 5 -16.87 0.92 -22.25
C PRO A 5 -18.39 1.02 -22.43
N SER A 6 -19.10 -0.11 -22.35
CA SER A 6 -20.55 -0.06 -22.45
C SER A 6 -21.13 0.74 -21.27
N PRO A 7 -22.23 1.51 -21.46
CA PRO A 7 -22.87 2.23 -20.37
C PRO A 7 -23.32 1.30 -19.23
N ARG A 8 -23.56 0.02 -19.53
CA ARG A 8 -23.90 -1.01 -18.55
C ARG A 8 -22.69 -1.39 -17.71
N ASP A 9 -21.53 -1.65 -18.35
CA ASP A 9 -20.30 -2.01 -17.64
C ASP A 9 -19.82 -0.86 -16.75
N LEU A 10 -19.91 0.38 -17.22
CA LEU A 10 -19.60 1.56 -16.42
C LEU A 10 -20.48 1.66 -15.16
N ARG A 11 -21.80 1.38 -15.28
CA ARG A 11 -22.69 1.37 -14.11
C ARG A 11 -22.28 0.31 -13.09
N HIS A 12 -21.97 -0.90 -13.53
CA HIS A 12 -21.50 -1.97 -12.65
C HIS A 12 -20.19 -1.58 -11.95
N MET A 13 -19.22 -1.02 -12.68
CA MET A 13 -17.95 -0.60 -12.10
C MET A 13 -18.11 0.53 -11.10
N ASN A 14 -18.92 1.57 -11.41
CA ASN A 14 -19.21 2.66 -10.48
C ASN A 14 -19.95 2.17 -9.23
N ALA A 15 -20.89 1.23 -9.38
CA ALA A 15 -21.56 0.62 -8.24
C ALA A 15 -20.60 -0.17 -7.36
N ALA A 16 -19.70 -0.95 -7.97
CA ALA A 16 -18.67 -1.70 -7.25
C ALA A 16 -17.74 -0.77 -6.45
N GLU A 17 -17.29 0.33 -7.05
CA GLU A 17 -16.49 1.35 -6.36
C GLU A 17 -17.26 1.95 -5.18
N GLY A 18 -18.53 2.31 -5.39
CA GLY A 18 -19.39 2.81 -4.30
C GLY A 18 -19.56 1.81 -3.16
N TYR A 19 -19.75 0.53 -3.46
CA TYR A 19 -19.80 -0.51 -2.43
C TYR A 19 -18.47 -0.67 -1.68
N LEU A 20 -17.34 -0.58 -2.36
CA LEU A 20 -16.02 -0.60 -1.69
C LEU A 20 -15.85 0.57 -0.72
N MET A 21 -16.26 1.79 -1.11
CA MET A 21 -16.23 2.96 -0.22
C MET A 21 -17.09 2.78 1.04
N LEU A 22 -18.13 1.96 0.95
CA LEU A 22 -19.01 1.60 2.08
C LEU A 22 -18.53 0.36 2.87
N GLY A 23 -17.40 -0.24 2.51
CA GLY A 23 -16.90 -1.48 3.12
C GLY A 23 -17.72 -2.73 2.76
N MET A 24 -18.51 -2.69 1.67
CA MET A 24 -19.41 -3.76 1.23
C MET A 24 -18.76 -4.59 0.11
N ALA A 25 -17.63 -5.23 0.42
CA ALA A 25 -16.77 -5.87 -0.57
C ALA A 25 -17.44 -7.04 -1.34
N GLU A 26 -18.33 -7.82 -0.70
CA GLU A 26 -19.08 -8.88 -1.41
C GLU A 26 -20.01 -8.28 -2.48
N HIS A 27 -20.74 -7.20 -2.15
CA HIS A 27 -21.61 -6.52 -3.13
C HIS A 27 -20.79 -5.92 -4.29
N ALA A 28 -19.59 -5.43 -3.99
CA ALA A 28 -18.68 -4.97 -5.04
C ALA A 28 -18.29 -6.11 -6.00
N LEU A 29 -18.02 -7.32 -5.49
CA LEU A 29 -17.72 -8.48 -6.33
C LEU A 29 -18.95 -8.93 -7.16
N ASP A 30 -20.15 -8.86 -6.60
CA ASP A 30 -21.40 -9.20 -7.31
C ASP A 30 -21.59 -8.25 -8.50
N GLU A 31 -21.41 -6.94 -8.31
CA GLU A 31 -21.46 -5.95 -9.38
C GLU A 31 -20.40 -6.20 -10.45
N LEU A 32 -19.17 -6.45 -10.06
CA LEU A 32 -18.09 -6.79 -11.01
C LEU A 32 -18.36 -8.07 -11.79
N GLY A 33 -19.14 -9.01 -11.23
CA GLY A 33 -19.61 -10.20 -11.92
C GLY A 33 -20.54 -9.89 -13.11
N GLY A 34 -21.22 -8.74 -13.10
CA GLY A 34 -22.10 -8.27 -14.18
C GLY A 34 -21.38 -7.62 -15.36
N VAL A 35 -20.07 -7.33 -15.23
CA VAL A 35 -19.25 -6.69 -16.28
C VAL A 35 -18.93 -7.67 -17.40
N GLN A 36 -19.23 -7.29 -18.65
CA GLN A 36 -18.96 -8.12 -19.83
C GLN A 36 -17.49 -7.96 -20.28
N ARG A 37 -16.91 -9.06 -20.76
CA ARG A 37 -15.52 -9.10 -21.26
C ARG A 37 -15.51 -9.42 -22.76
N PRO A 38 -14.49 -8.99 -23.52
CA PRO A 38 -13.26 -8.29 -23.11
C PRO A 38 -13.49 -6.81 -22.78
N LEU A 39 -12.74 -6.28 -21.82
CA LEU A 39 -12.72 -4.85 -21.45
C LEU A 39 -11.72 -4.11 -22.34
N ILE A 40 -12.05 -2.87 -22.68
CA ILE A 40 -11.16 -1.98 -23.46
C ILE A 40 -10.00 -1.53 -22.58
N ASP A 41 -10.33 -1.09 -21.36
CA ASP A 41 -9.37 -0.82 -20.30
C ASP A 41 -9.65 -1.77 -19.11
N PRO A 42 -8.84 -2.81 -18.95
CA PRO A 42 -9.05 -3.78 -17.89
C PRO A 42 -8.55 -3.28 -16.51
N PHE A 43 -7.77 -2.19 -16.45
CA PHE A 43 -7.15 -1.71 -15.23
C PHE A 43 -8.16 -1.44 -14.11
N PRO A 44 -9.21 -0.58 -14.30
CA PRO A 44 -10.14 -0.26 -13.21
C PRO A 44 -10.89 -1.50 -12.70
N TYR A 45 -11.28 -2.40 -13.61
CA TYR A 45 -11.95 -3.64 -13.23
C TYR A 45 -11.09 -4.51 -12.31
N PHE A 46 -9.85 -4.77 -12.72
CA PHE A 46 -8.96 -5.61 -11.94
C PHE A 46 -8.54 -4.96 -10.63
N LEU A 47 -8.37 -3.64 -10.63
CA LEU A 47 -8.06 -2.88 -9.42
C LEU A 47 -9.19 -2.98 -8.39
N LEU A 48 -10.44 -2.71 -8.78
CA LEU A 48 -11.61 -2.82 -7.91
C LEU A 48 -11.79 -4.26 -7.41
N LYS A 49 -11.64 -5.25 -8.30
CA LYS A 49 -11.72 -6.66 -7.91
C LYS A 49 -10.66 -7.04 -6.89
N GLY A 50 -9.43 -6.56 -7.08
CA GLY A 50 -8.34 -6.78 -6.15
C GLY A 50 -8.62 -6.16 -4.78
N TYR A 51 -9.12 -4.93 -4.73
CA TYR A 51 -9.51 -4.28 -3.48
C TYR A 51 -10.64 -5.03 -2.76
N ALA A 52 -11.69 -5.43 -3.48
CA ALA A 52 -12.79 -6.20 -2.87
C ALA A 52 -12.29 -7.52 -2.25
N LEU A 53 -11.46 -8.25 -2.97
CA LEU A 53 -10.87 -9.51 -2.49
C LEU A 53 -9.93 -9.30 -1.30
N ARG A 54 -9.13 -8.21 -1.32
CA ARG A 54 -8.27 -7.82 -0.19
C ARG A 54 -9.09 -7.55 1.06
N ASP A 55 -10.16 -6.79 0.94
CA ASP A 55 -11.01 -6.40 2.07
C ASP A 55 -11.76 -7.62 2.66
N LEU A 56 -12.01 -8.64 1.83
CA LEU A 56 -12.48 -9.96 2.25
C LEU A 56 -11.36 -10.89 2.75
N GLN A 57 -10.14 -10.40 2.90
CA GLN A 57 -8.96 -11.17 3.31
C GLN A 57 -8.62 -12.36 2.39
N ARG A 58 -9.10 -12.35 1.15
CA ARG A 58 -8.80 -13.35 0.11
C ARG A 58 -7.53 -12.92 -0.64
N TYR A 59 -6.38 -12.88 0.06
CA TYR A 59 -5.17 -12.18 -0.40
C TYR A 59 -4.55 -12.77 -1.67
N GLU A 60 -4.52 -14.09 -1.82
CA GLU A 60 -4.01 -14.76 -3.02
C GLU A 60 -4.88 -14.45 -4.24
N ALA A 61 -6.20 -14.46 -4.07
CA ALA A 61 -7.12 -14.08 -5.14
C ALA A 61 -7.03 -12.58 -5.47
N ALA A 62 -6.80 -11.72 -4.45
CA ALA A 62 -6.54 -10.31 -4.64
C ALA A 62 -5.28 -10.08 -5.48
N LEU A 63 -4.18 -10.78 -5.18
CA LEU A 63 -2.94 -10.70 -5.96
C LEU A 63 -3.15 -11.11 -7.43
N GLN A 64 -3.92 -12.17 -7.70
CA GLN A 64 -4.26 -12.56 -9.09
C GLN A 64 -5.03 -11.45 -9.82
N ALA A 65 -5.96 -10.77 -9.15
CA ALA A 65 -6.65 -9.64 -9.74
C ALA A 65 -5.71 -8.44 -9.93
N PHE A 66 -4.89 -8.12 -8.93
CA PHE A 66 -3.92 -7.03 -9.02
C PHE A 66 -2.85 -7.26 -10.10
N GLU A 67 -2.45 -8.51 -10.40
CA GLU A 67 -1.57 -8.82 -11.53
C GLU A 67 -2.21 -8.41 -12.86
N GLY A 68 -3.53 -8.59 -13.01
CA GLY A 68 -4.26 -8.09 -14.18
C GLY A 68 -4.22 -6.55 -14.30
N ALA A 69 -4.34 -5.85 -13.17
CA ALA A 69 -4.21 -4.39 -13.12
C ALA A 69 -2.75 -3.95 -13.39
N PHE A 70 -1.78 -4.63 -12.80
CA PHE A 70 -0.35 -4.32 -12.96
C PHE A 70 0.12 -4.44 -14.42
N ASN A 71 -0.37 -5.45 -15.14
CA ASN A 71 -0.07 -5.61 -16.56
C ASN A 71 -0.61 -4.45 -17.42
N ALA A 72 -1.68 -3.79 -17.00
CA ALA A 72 -2.28 -2.66 -17.70
C ALA A 72 -1.67 -1.30 -17.28
N ASN A 73 -1.34 -1.14 -16.00
CA ASN A 73 -0.72 0.10 -15.46
C ASN A 73 0.21 -0.25 -14.29
N PRO A 74 1.51 -0.53 -14.58
CA PRO A 74 2.47 -0.95 -13.57
C PRO A 74 2.92 0.18 -12.61
N ASP A 75 2.72 1.44 -12.98
CA ASP A 75 3.19 2.60 -12.23
C ASP A 75 2.09 3.24 -11.36
N HIS A 76 1.00 2.52 -11.12
CA HIS A 76 -0.08 3.03 -10.27
C HIS A 76 0.25 2.83 -8.79
N LEU A 77 0.55 3.93 -8.07
CA LEU A 77 1.02 3.92 -6.68
C LEU A 77 0.13 3.11 -5.74
N GLY A 78 -1.19 3.36 -5.75
CA GLY A 78 -2.14 2.66 -4.89
C GLY A 78 -2.19 1.14 -5.15
N LEU A 79 -2.01 0.70 -6.41
CA LEU A 79 -1.90 -0.71 -6.76
C LEU A 79 -0.64 -1.34 -6.16
N LEU A 80 0.51 -0.68 -6.32
CA LEU A 80 1.80 -1.17 -5.80
C LEU A 80 1.78 -1.31 -4.27
N LEU A 81 1.20 -0.33 -3.57
CA LEU A 81 0.98 -0.40 -2.12
C LEU A 81 0.07 -1.57 -1.74
N ALA A 82 -1.05 -1.76 -2.45
CA ALA A 82 -1.98 -2.86 -2.18
C ALA A 82 -1.36 -4.24 -2.45
N MET A 83 -0.59 -4.38 -3.53
CA MET A 83 0.15 -5.62 -3.82
C MET A 83 1.21 -5.89 -2.75
N GLY A 84 1.99 -4.88 -2.37
CA GLY A 84 2.98 -4.99 -1.30
C GLY A 84 2.36 -5.49 0.00
N TRP A 85 1.22 -4.93 0.38
CA TRP A 85 0.49 -5.35 1.58
C TRP A 85 -0.02 -6.80 1.46
N CYS A 86 -0.63 -7.19 0.33
CA CYS A 86 -1.09 -8.56 0.12
C CYS A 86 0.05 -9.57 0.10
N TYR A 87 1.21 -9.25 -0.52
CA TYR A 87 2.39 -10.11 -0.47
C TYR A 87 2.92 -10.31 0.95
N LYS A 88 2.92 -9.25 1.78
CA LYS A 88 3.27 -9.38 3.20
C LYS A 88 2.30 -10.34 3.92
N ARG A 89 0.99 -10.20 3.70
CA ARG A 89 -0.05 -11.05 4.32
C ARG A 89 0.02 -12.52 3.89
N THR A 90 0.58 -12.81 2.73
CA THR A 90 0.82 -14.15 2.20
C THR A 90 2.25 -14.66 2.44
N ALA A 91 2.98 -14.05 3.39
CA ALA A 91 4.35 -14.41 3.78
C ALA A 91 5.37 -14.34 2.62
N GLN A 92 5.13 -13.50 1.62
CA GLN A 92 6.01 -13.30 0.47
C GLN A 92 6.78 -11.97 0.61
N LEU A 93 7.47 -11.79 1.75
CA LEU A 93 8.14 -10.53 2.10
C LEU A 93 9.08 -9.97 1.01
N PRO A 94 9.92 -10.77 0.31
CA PRO A 94 10.76 -10.25 -0.77
C PRO A 94 9.94 -9.58 -1.89
N ARG A 95 8.81 -10.18 -2.29
CA ARG A 95 7.91 -9.60 -3.30
C ARG A 95 7.23 -8.33 -2.78
N ALA A 96 6.83 -8.32 -1.50
CA ALA A 96 6.27 -7.14 -0.86
C ALA A 96 7.23 -5.96 -0.93
N ILE A 97 8.50 -6.18 -0.62
CA ILE A 97 9.57 -5.17 -0.71
C ILE A 97 9.73 -4.69 -2.16
N THR A 98 9.79 -5.61 -3.13
CA THR A 98 9.89 -5.24 -4.55
C THR A 98 8.76 -4.31 -4.99
N MET A 99 7.52 -4.56 -4.57
CA MET A 99 6.39 -3.66 -4.91
C MET A 99 6.55 -2.28 -4.28
N LEU A 100 7.02 -2.18 -3.05
CA LEU A 100 7.26 -0.90 -2.40
C LEU A 100 8.48 -0.15 -2.97
N GLU A 101 9.51 -0.86 -3.43
CA GLU A 101 10.63 -0.24 -4.16
C GLU A 101 10.18 0.31 -5.52
N LEU A 102 9.23 -0.35 -6.19
CA LEU A 102 8.56 0.19 -7.38
C LEU A 102 7.77 1.45 -7.01
N ALA A 103 6.94 1.38 -5.95
CA ALA A 103 6.18 2.52 -5.45
C ALA A 103 7.07 3.72 -5.12
N GLN A 104 8.22 3.50 -4.49
CA GLN A 104 9.19 4.55 -4.19
C GLN A 104 9.81 5.20 -5.44
N ARG A 105 9.92 4.46 -6.55
CA ARG A 105 10.37 5.03 -7.83
C ARG A 105 9.28 5.88 -8.49
N VAL A 106 8.01 5.51 -8.32
CA VAL A 106 6.86 6.27 -8.84
C VAL A 106 6.69 7.58 -8.07
N ASP A 107 6.69 7.50 -6.75
CA ASP A 107 6.65 8.67 -5.88
C ASP A 107 7.70 8.56 -4.77
N PRO A 108 8.87 9.16 -4.96
CA PRO A 108 9.93 9.16 -3.95
C PRO A 108 9.56 9.89 -2.66
N GLU A 109 8.62 10.82 -2.71
CA GLU A 109 8.27 11.68 -1.58
C GLU A 109 6.97 11.23 -0.87
N ASP A 110 6.41 10.08 -1.22
CA ASP A 110 5.26 9.51 -0.51
C ASP A 110 5.70 8.98 0.88
N PRO A 111 5.20 9.56 1.98
CA PRO A 111 5.62 9.17 3.33
C PRO A 111 5.12 7.76 3.71
N LEU A 112 3.97 7.32 3.18
CA LEU A 112 3.42 5.99 3.45
C LEU A 112 4.28 4.89 2.81
N VAL A 113 4.79 5.14 1.60
CA VAL A 113 5.73 4.23 0.93
C VAL A 113 7.01 4.09 1.77
N ALA A 114 7.59 5.20 2.21
CA ALA A 114 8.80 5.19 3.03
C ALA A 114 8.56 4.47 4.37
N TYR A 115 7.42 4.71 5.02
CA TYR A 115 7.03 4.03 6.26
C TYR A 115 6.88 2.52 6.06
N ASN A 116 6.12 2.09 5.05
CA ASN A 116 5.94 0.67 4.76
C ASN A 116 7.24 -0.04 4.40
N LEU A 117 8.13 0.62 3.64
CA LEU A 117 9.47 0.09 3.37
C LEU A 117 10.27 -0.10 4.66
N SER A 118 10.20 0.85 5.60
CA SER A 118 10.89 0.72 6.88
C SER A 118 10.40 -0.50 7.68
N CYS A 119 9.08 -0.72 7.72
CA CYS A 119 8.47 -1.89 8.34
C CYS A 119 8.98 -3.19 7.70
N TYR A 120 8.95 -3.28 6.38
CA TYR A 120 9.31 -4.50 5.68
C TYR A 120 10.82 -4.78 5.73
N TRP A 121 11.66 -3.73 5.72
CA TRP A 121 13.10 -3.89 5.96
C TRP A 121 13.41 -4.35 7.40
N SER A 122 12.63 -3.91 8.41
CA SER A 122 12.73 -4.42 9.76
C SER A 122 12.46 -5.92 9.81
N LEU A 123 11.35 -6.37 9.20
CA LEU A 123 10.98 -7.78 9.11
C LEU A 123 12.02 -8.62 8.34
N ALA A 124 12.68 -8.02 7.34
CA ALA A 124 13.75 -8.65 6.57
C ALA A 124 15.10 -8.70 7.31
N GLY A 125 15.22 -8.09 8.49
CA GLY A 125 16.48 -7.99 9.23
C GLY A 125 17.47 -6.96 8.66
N GLU A 126 17.05 -6.14 7.70
CA GLU A 126 17.85 -5.12 7.02
C GLU A 126 17.84 -3.80 7.79
N LYS A 127 18.46 -3.79 8.99
CA LYS A 127 18.43 -2.66 9.93
C LYS A 127 18.74 -1.32 9.29
N ASN A 128 19.81 -1.22 8.52
CA ASN A 128 20.24 0.05 7.96
C ASN A 128 19.22 0.62 6.96
N LYS A 129 18.63 -0.23 6.12
CA LYS A 129 17.56 0.16 5.20
C LYS A 129 16.30 0.56 5.94
N CYS A 130 15.95 -0.18 7.01
CA CYS A 130 14.86 0.17 7.89
C CYS A 130 15.03 1.57 8.46
N LEU A 131 16.17 1.88 9.08
CA LEU A 131 16.44 3.18 9.68
C LEU A 131 16.41 4.32 8.65
N THR A 132 17.01 4.12 7.49
CA THR A 132 17.02 5.12 6.40
C THR A 132 15.59 5.42 5.92
N SER A 133 14.80 4.39 5.66
CA SER A 133 13.42 4.55 5.20
C SER A 133 12.53 5.18 6.29
N LEU A 134 12.72 4.79 7.55
CA LEU A 134 11.96 5.37 8.66
C LEU A 134 12.30 6.84 8.90
N ALA A 135 13.58 7.20 8.86
CA ALA A 135 13.99 8.59 8.97
C ALA A 135 13.35 9.45 7.86
N LYS A 136 13.33 8.93 6.62
CA LYS A 136 12.66 9.61 5.50
C LYS A 136 11.16 9.76 5.73
N ALA A 137 10.47 8.71 6.17
CA ALA A 137 9.04 8.76 6.46
C ALA A 137 8.71 9.84 7.52
N LEU A 138 9.48 9.89 8.61
CA LEU A 138 9.29 10.86 9.69
C LEU A 138 9.64 12.31 9.29
N GLN A 139 10.55 12.50 8.34
CA GLN A 139 10.85 13.82 7.78
C GLN A 139 9.73 14.33 6.87
N LEU A 140 9.09 13.41 6.12
CA LEU A 140 7.99 13.73 5.22
C LEU A 140 6.67 13.94 5.95
N ASP A 141 6.41 13.09 6.96
CA ASP A 141 5.21 13.15 7.79
C ASP A 141 5.51 12.64 9.20
N ASP A 142 5.52 13.54 10.16
CA ASP A 142 5.85 13.24 11.55
C ASP A 142 4.71 12.53 12.32
N GLU A 143 3.51 12.45 11.76
CA GLU A 143 2.38 11.73 12.37
C GLU A 143 2.65 10.23 12.49
N PHE A 144 3.47 9.66 11.61
CA PHE A 144 3.90 8.26 11.71
C PHE A 144 4.63 7.94 13.01
N ARG A 145 5.22 8.94 13.69
CA ARG A 145 5.91 8.73 14.96
C ARG A 145 5.02 8.05 16.01
N ALA A 146 3.75 8.43 16.08
CA ALA A 146 2.79 7.86 17.02
C ALA A 146 2.47 6.39 16.75
N SER A 147 2.58 5.96 15.51
CA SER A 147 2.28 4.59 15.08
C SER A 147 3.40 3.60 15.40
N ILE A 148 4.66 4.05 15.48
CA ILE A 148 5.85 3.19 15.62
C ILE A 148 5.80 2.32 16.87
N GLU A 149 5.29 2.85 17.99
CA GLU A 149 5.28 2.12 19.25
C GLU A 149 4.34 0.90 19.24
N LYS A 150 3.27 0.99 18.42
CA LYS A 150 2.25 -0.05 18.30
C LYS A 150 2.48 -0.98 17.11
N GLU A 151 3.37 -0.57 16.18
CA GLU A 151 3.64 -1.34 14.95
C GLU A 151 4.54 -2.52 15.25
N THR A 152 4.00 -3.72 15.15
CA THR A 152 4.72 -4.99 15.44
C THR A 152 5.80 -5.30 14.41
N ASP A 153 5.75 -4.72 13.23
CA ASP A 153 6.77 -4.92 12.20
C ASP A 153 8.14 -4.39 12.64
N PHE A 154 8.19 -3.48 13.63
CA PHE A 154 9.44 -2.99 14.22
C PHE A 154 9.95 -3.83 15.37
N ASP A 155 9.29 -4.90 15.79
CA ASP A 155 9.74 -5.71 16.92
C ASP A 155 11.16 -6.26 16.74
N PRO A 156 11.62 -6.65 15.52
CA PRO A 156 13.00 -7.10 15.31
C PRO A 156 14.05 -6.04 15.63
N VAL A 157 13.73 -4.75 15.44
CA VAL A 157 14.66 -3.62 15.66
C VAL A 157 14.33 -2.76 16.88
N ARG A 158 13.20 -2.99 17.53
CA ARG A 158 12.67 -2.15 18.65
C ARG A 158 13.68 -1.95 19.78
N ASN A 159 14.48 -2.98 20.07
CA ASN A 159 15.49 -2.94 21.14
C ASN A 159 16.89 -2.54 20.65
N ASP A 160 17.07 -2.29 19.35
CA ASP A 160 18.35 -1.87 18.80
C ASP A 160 18.72 -0.45 19.27
N PRO A 161 19.96 -0.22 19.71
CA PRO A 161 20.41 1.09 20.21
C PRO A 161 20.30 2.20 19.19
N ASP A 162 20.59 1.92 17.90
CA ASP A 162 20.53 2.91 16.83
C ASP A 162 19.08 3.31 16.51
N PHE A 163 18.15 2.33 16.51
CA PHE A 163 16.72 2.60 16.35
C PHE A 163 16.21 3.53 17.45
N ARG A 164 16.50 3.20 18.72
CA ARG A 164 16.11 4.03 19.86
C ARG A 164 16.75 5.41 19.84
N ARG A 165 18.01 5.49 19.42
CA ARG A 165 18.73 6.76 19.30
C ARG A 165 18.09 7.64 18.23
N MET A 166 17.79 7.09 17.06
CA MET A 166 17.14 7.81 15.97
C MET A 166 15.79 8.42 16.44
N LEU A 167 14.93 7.64 17.10
CA LEU A 167 13.65 8.14 17.60
C LEU A 167 13.83 9.25 18.63
N ARG A 168 14.79 9.14 19.56
CA ARG A 168 15.08 10.21 20.54
C ARG A 168 15.57 11.49 19.88
N ILE A 169 16.41 11.39 18.83
CA ILE A 169 16.87 12.57 18.09
C ILE A 169 15.66 13.27 17.46
N PHE A 170 14.80 12.53 16.79
CA PHE A 170 13.61 13.05 16.16
C PHE A 170 12.66 13.72 17.17
N ASP A 171 12.38 13.07 18.31
CA ASP A 171 11.55 13.64 19.38
C ASP A 171 12.14 14.94 19.94
N ASN A 172 13.47 15.02 20.12
CA ASN A 172 14.15 16.23 20.61
C ASN A 172 14.09 17.38 19.60
N GLU A 173 14.28 17.10 18.31
CA GLU A 173 14.20 18.13 17.27
C GLU A 173 12.78 18.71 17.18
N LYS A 174 11.76 17.87 17.29
CA LYS A 174 10.35 18.30 17.33
C LYS A 174 10.07 19.21 18.54
N LEU A 175 10.56 18.84 19.73
CA LEU A 175 10.43 19.65 20.96
C LEU A 175 11.12 21.01 20.84
N LEU A 176 12.28 21.05 20.18
CA LEU A 176 13.01 22.31 19.96
C LEU A 176 12.32 23.21 18.93
N ALA A 177 11.71 22.64 17.90
CA ALA A 177 10.93 23.38 16.92
C ALA A 177 9.68 24.02 17.54
N GLN A 178 8.95 23.30 18.39
CA GLN A 178 7.77 23.81 19.11
C GLN A 178 8.07 24.93 20.09
N LYS A 179 9.30 25.05 20.66
CA LYS A 179 9.69 26.10 21.56
C LYS A 179 10.13 27.41 20.89
N LYS A 180 10.30 27.37 19.55
CA LYS A 180 10.76 28.52 18.74
C LYS A 180 9.64 29.21 17.96
N GLY A 181 8.45 28.61 17.90
CA GLY A 181 7.25 29.17 17.29
C GLY A 181 6.27 29.68 18.32
#